data_c1621df5671362c0a158fc0645d15bf5
#
_entry.id   c1621df5671362c0a158fc0645d15bf5
#
_cell.length_a   1.000
_cell.length_b   1.000
_cell.length_c   1.000
_cell.angle_alpha   90.00
_cell.angle_beta   90.00
_cell.angle_gamma   90.00
#
_symmetry.space_group_name_H-M   'P 1'
#
loop_
_entity.id
_entity.type
_entity.pdbx_description
1 polymer ?
#
loop_
_entity_poly.entity_id
_entity_poly.type
_entity_poly.pdbx_seq_one_letter_code
_entity_poly.pdbx_strand_id
1 'polypeptide(L)'
;MPNIHHEVLIGATAQRVYDAITSQEGLSAWWTPGTSAKAEVGSVARFPFGPNYHKEMKILELKPDELVKWNCIAGDAEWIGTTLTFMLREGDKRSLKNDRYELGGQLEQQRDFEKGTLLTLHHDNWREYTAMFAECSYTWAQFLRSLKLLCETGKGLPYPYQHRTNP
;
A
#
# COMPACT_ATOMS: atom_id res chain seq x y z
N MET A 1 -17.14 10.62 -9.11
CA MET A 1 -16.14 11.11 -8.16
C MET A 1 -14.77 10.56 -8.53
N PRO A 2 -13.71 11.34 -8.44
CA PRO A 2 -12.37 10.84 -8.78
C PRO A 2 -11.91 9.78 -7.78
N ASN A 3 -11.21 8.78 -8.30
CA ASN A 3 -10.65 7.69 -7.51
C ASN A 3 -9.21 7.45 -7.94
N ILE A 4 -8.37 7.04 -7.00
CA ILE A 4 -6.98 6.67 -7.28
C ILE A 4 -6.91 5.15 -7.35
N HIS A 5 -6.38 4.63 -8.44
CA HIS A 5 -6.19 3.20 -8.63
C HIS A 5 -4.75 2.92 -9.05
N HIS A 6 -4.10 1.98 -8.38
CA HIS A 6 -2.75 1.53 -8.72
C HIS A 6 -2.66 0.02 -8.64
N GLU A 7 -1.79 -0.56 -9.44
CA GLU A 7 -1.38 -1.96 -9.33
C GLU A 7 0.13 -2.04 -9.17
N VAL A 8 0.58 -3.03 -8.41
CA VAL A 8 2.00 -3.35 -8.28
C VAL A 8 2.17 -4.87 -8.21
N LEU A 9 3.20 -5.37 -8.89
CA LEU A 9 3.57 -6.78 -8.83
C LEU A 9 4.72 -6.96 -7.84
N ILE A 10 4.50 -7.78 -6.84
CA ILE A 10 5.45 -7.99 -5.73
C ILE A 10 5.93 -9.44 -5.76
N GLY A 11 7.26 -9.62 -5.78
CA GLY A 11 7.89 -10.94 -5.77
C GLY A 11 7.91 -11.56 -4.37
N ALA A 12 6.74 -11.66 -3.75
CA ALA A 12 6.56 -12.25 -2.42
C ALA A 12 5.16 -12.85 -2.32
N THR A 13 4.95 -13.74 -1.36
CA THR A 13 3.65 -14.39 -1.13
C THR A 13 2.59 -13.38 -0.67
N ALA A 14 1.32 -13.70 -0.90
CA ALA A 14 0.21 -12.87 -0.42
C ALA A 14 0.22 -12.74 1.11
N GLN A 15 0.63 -13.78 1.83
CA GLN A 15 0.77 -13.72 3.29
C GLN A 15 1.81 -12.66 3.70
N ARG A 16 2.96 -12.65 3.04
CA ARG A 16 4.02 -11.66 3.32
C ARG A 16 3.53 -10.23 3.08
N VAL A 17 2.82 -10.01 1.98
CA VAL A 17 2.26 -8.70 1.64
C VAL A 17 1.16 -8.32 2.63
N TYR A 18 0.27 -9.24 2.95
CA TYR A 18 -0.81 -9.01 3.93
C TYR A 18 -0.25 -8.60 5.28
N ASP A 19 0.77 -9.31 5.78
CA ASP A 19 1.42 -8.96 7.04
C ASP A 19 2.03 -7.55 6.99
N ALA A 20 2.63 -7.18 5.87
CA ALA A 20 3.24 -5.85 5.70
C ALA A 20 2.21 -4.71 5.69
N ILE A 21 0.97 -4.96 5.26
CA ILE A 21 -0.08 -3.92 5.19
C ILE A 21 -1.03 -3.97 6.39
N THR A 22 -0.86 -4.88 7.33
CA THR A 22 -1.72 -4.99 8.51
C THR A 22 -0.97 -4.87 9.83
N SER A 23 0.31 -5.27 9.89
CA SER A 23 1.08 -5.19 11.11
C SER A 23 1.67 -3.80 11.34
N GLN A 24 1.83 -3.44 12.60
CA GLN A 24 2.47 -2.19 13.00
C GLN A 24 3.90 -2.10 12.45
N GLU A 25 4.66 -3.18 12.54
CA GLU A 25 6.03 -3.27 12.07
C GLU A 25 6.11 -3.07 10.55
N GLY A 26 5.23 -3.74 9.82
CA GLY A 26 5.16 -3.62 8.36
C GLY A 26 4.82 -2.22 7.91
N LEU A 27 3.72 -1.67 8.42
CA LEU A 27 3.26 -0.31 8.09
C LEU A 27 4.30 0.75 8.44
N SER A 28 5.02 0.59 9.54
CA SER A 28 6.12 1.49 9.92
C SER A 28 7.30 1.39 8.96
N ALA A 29 7.53 0.22 8.38
CA ALA A 29 8.70 -0.03 7.53
C ALA A 29 8.51 0.41 6.08
N TRP A 30 7.27 0.50 5.58
CA TRP A 30 7.07 0.94 4.20
C TRP A 30 6.28 2.25 4.06
N TRP A 31 5.39 2.59 4.97
CA TRP A 31 4.57 3.80 4.85
C TRP A 31 5.10 4.95 5.73
N THR A 32 4.99 4.82 7.05
CA THR A 32 5.52 5.88 7.93
C THR A 32 5.97 5.31 9.28
N PRO A 33 7.18 5.68 9.74
CA PRO A 33 7.64 5.28 11.07
C PRO A 33 6.72 5.81 12.18
N GLY A 34 6.65 5.09 13.28
CA GLY A 34 5.81 5.47 14.40
C GLY A 34 4.34 5.10 14.25
N THR A 35 3.99 4.36 13.21
CA THR A 35 2.64 3.82 13.04
C THR A 35 2.24 2.99 14.25
N SER A 36 1.00 3.19 14.72
CA SER A 36 0.35 2.37 15.73
C SER A 36 -0.84 1.66 15.08
N ALA A 37 -0.81 0.34 15.06
CA ALA A 37 -1.83 -0.45 14.36
C ALA A 37 -2.00 -1.84 14.98
N LYS A 38 -3.23 -2.36 14.86
CA LYS A 38 -3.56 -3.75 15.16
C LYS A 38 -4.33 -4.33 13.98
N ALA A 39 -4.03 -5.57 13.61
CA ALA A 39 -4.76 -6.28 12.56
C ALA A 39 -6.11 -6.79 13.09
N GLU A 40 -7.02 -5.87 13.38
CA GLU A 40 -8.31 -6.16 14.02
C GLU A 40 -9.39 -5.22 13.46
N VAL A 41 -10.48 -5.80 12.97
CA VAL A 41 -11.62 -5.03 12.45
C VAL A 41 -12.22 -4.17 13.55
N GLY A 42 -12.53 -2.92 13.23
CA GLY A 42 -13.05 -1.93 14.17
C GLY A 42 -11.98 -1.14 14.92
N SER A 43 -10.72 -1.58 14.90
CA SER A 43 -9.62 -0.82 15.49
C SER A 43 -9.27 0.40 14.65
N VAL A 44 -8.59 1.37 15.27
CA VAL A 44 -8.12 2.58 14.60
C VAL A 44 -6.59 2.54 14.53
N ALA A 45 -6.05 2.61 13.33
CA ALA A 45 -4.62 2.73 13.10
C ALA A 45 -4.25 4.20 12.98
N ARG A 46 -3.11 4.58 13.56
CA ARG A 46 -2.61 5.94 13.53
C ARG A 46 -1.29 6.02 12.78
N PHE A 47 -1.21 6.94 11.84
CA PHE A 47 -0.09 7.11 10.91
C PHE A 47 0.46 8.54 11.02
N PRO A 48 1.59 8.76 11.73
CA PRO A 48 2.19 10.09 11.83
C PRO A 48 3.00 10.43 10.59
N PHE A 49 2.85 11.68 10.12
CA PHE A 49 3.62 12.24 9.01
C PHE A 49 4.25 13.56 9.48
N GLY A 50 5.34 13.45 10.23
CA GLY A 50 5.96 14.59 10.90
C GLY A 50 5.38 14.83 12.29
N PRO A 51 5.92 15.85 13.01
CA PRO A 51 5.59 16.05 14.42
C PRO A 51 4.18 16.57 14.68
N ASN A 52 3.56 17.24 13.69
CA ASN A 52 2.30 17.95 13.88
C ASN A 52 1.15 17.46 13.03
N TYR A 53 1.32 16.32 12.32
CA TYR A 53 0.30 15.79 11.43
C TYR A 53 0.24 14.27 11.51
N HIS A 54 -0.97 13.75 11.56
CA HIS A 54 -1.20 12.31 11.49
C HIS A 54 -2.51 12.01 10.78
N LYS A 55 -2.61 10.81 10.26
CA LYS A 55 -3.84 10.24 9.72
C LYS A 55 -4.32 9.13 10.63
N GLU A 56 -5.63 8.94 10.72
CA GLU A 56 -6.22 7.80 11.40
C GLU A 56 -7.15 7.06 10.45
N MET A 57 -6.99 5.74 10.43
CA MET A 57 -7.78 4.84 9.60
C MET A 57 -8.53 3.86 10.49
N LYS A 58 -9.85 3.79 10.31
CA LYS A 58 -10.64 2.73 10.92
C LYS A 58 -10.60 1.51 10.03
N ILE A 59 -10.27 0.36 10.59
CA ILE A 59 -10.21 -0.90 9.85
C ILE A 59 -11.63 -1.44 9.71
N LEU A 60 -12.09 -1.54 8.45
CA LEU A 60 -13.45 -1.97 8.13
C LEU A 60 -13.54 -3.45 7.81
N GLU A 61 -12.56 -3.99 7.11
CA GLU A 61 -12.60 -5.37 6.64
C GLU A 61 -11.19 -5.93 6.52
N LEU A 62 -11.03 -7.17 6.96
CA LEU A 62 -9.79 -7.95 6.83
C LEU A 62 -10.14 -9.35 6.36
N LYS A 63 -9.58 -9.75 5.22
CA LYS A 63 -9.59 -11.13 4.74
C LYS A 63 -8.14 -11.54 4.56
N PRO A 64 -7.62 -12.43 5.41
CA PRO A 64 -6.22 -12.83 5.34
C PRO A 64 -5.78 -13.19 3.92
N ASP A 65 -4.66 -12.61 3.49
CA ASP A 65 -4.02 -12.82 2.20
C ASP A 65 -4.84 -12.36 0.98
N GLU A 66 -5.99 -11.71 1.19
CA GLU A 66 -6.88 -11.31 0.09
C GLU A 66 -7.28 -9.82 0.09
N LEU A 67 -7.65 -9.27 1.26
CA LEU A 67 -8.29 -7.96 1.32
C LEU A 67 -8.01 -7.22 2.63
N VAL A 68 -7.71 -5.93 2.50
CA VAL A 68 -7.65 -4.98 3.63
C VAL A 68 -8.41 -3.73 3.22
N LYS A 69 -9.36 -3.29 4.04
CA LYS A 69 -10.15 -2.10 3.77
C LYS A 69 -10.17 -1.17 4.97
N TRP A 70 -9.87 0.10 4.71
CA TRP A 70 -9.83 1.16 5.72
C TRP A 70 -10.75 2.32 5.32
N ASN A 71 -11.22 3.05 6.32
CA ASN A 71 -11.87 4.35 6.14
C ASN A 71 -11.07 5.42 6.86
N CYS A 72 -10.77 6.52 6.18
CA CYS A 72 -10.05 7.64 6.80
C CYS A 72 -10.98 8.44 7.70
N ILE A 73 -10.65 8.55 8.98
CA ILE A 73 -11.47 9.25 9.98
C ILE A 73 -10.77 10.49 10.55
N ALA A 74 -9.47 10.65 10.34
CA ALA A 74 -8.72 11.85 10.76
C ALA A 74 -7.56 12.10 9.82
N GLY A 75 -7.23 13.38 9.61
CA GLY A 75 -6.19 13.84 8.74
C GLY A 75 -6.63 15.09 7.99
N ASP A 76 -6.11 15.29 6.78
CA ASP A 76 -6.55 16.38 5.93
C ASP A 76 -8.04 16.24 5.57
N ALA A 77 -8.72 17.37 5.42
CA ALA A 77 -10.16 17.39 5.12
C ALA A 77 -10.51 16.65 3.83
N GLU A 78 -9.62 16.62 2.85
CA GLU A 78 -9.83 15.90 1.59
C GLU A 78 -9.69 14.39 1.75
N TRP A 79 -8.96 13.92 2.78
CA TRP A 79 -8.82 12.50 3.09
C TRP A 79 -9.98 11.95 3.90
N ILE A 80 -10.53 12.75 4.81
CA ILE A 80 -11.60 12.31 5.71
C ILE A 80 -12.81 11.86 4.91
N GLY A 81 -13.27 10.63 5.15
CA GLY A 81 -14.37 10.00 4.41
C GLY A 81 -13.95 9.20 3.20
N THR A 82 -12.67 9.27 2.79
CA THR A 82 -12.16 8.40 1.73
C THR A 82 -11.97 6.98 2.24
N THR A 83 -11.95 6.04 1.31
CA THR A 83 -11.79 4.61 1.60
C THR A 83 -10.56 4.07 0.87
N LEU A 84 -9.75 3.33 1.59
CA LEU A 84 -8.57 2.63 1.05
C LEU A 84 -8.84 1.14 1.03
N THR A 85 -8.66 0.52 -0.13
CA THR A 85 -8.82 -0.93 -0.30
C THR A 85 -7.57 -1.51 -0.95
N PHE A 86 -6.97 -2.49 -0.29
CA PHE A 86 -5.88 -3.28 -0.83
C PHE A 86 -6.43 -4.66 -1.17
N MET A 87 -6.29 -5.07 -2.43
CA MET A 87 -6.70 -6.39 -2.89
C MET A 87 -5.46 -7.16 -3.32
N LEU A 88 -5.34 -8.41 -2.89
CA LEU A 88 -4.19 -9.26 -3.16
C LEU A 88 -4.61 -10.47 -3.98
N ARG A 89 -3.86 -10.75 -5.04
CA ARG A 89 -4.02 -11.96 -5.83
C ARG A 89 -2.66 -12.64 -5.98
N GLU A 90 -2.52 -13.80 -5.35
CA GLU A 90 -1.30 -14.61 -5.46
C GLU A 90 -1.34 -15.44 -6.74
N GLY A 91 -0.18 -15.64 -7.34
CA GLY A 91 -0.03 -16.46 -8.51
C GLY A 91 1.41 -16.76 -8.84
N ASP A 92 1.62 -17.59 -9.86
CA ASP A 92 2.95 -17.81 -10.40
C ASP A 92 3.36 -16.63 -11.31
N LYS A 93 4.63 -16.58 -11.66
CA LYS A 93 5.21 -15.49 -12.46
C LYS A 93 4.48 -15.31 -13.80
N ARG A 94 4.14 -16.42 -14.46
CA ARG A 94 3.46 -16.39 -15.74
C ARG A 94 2.05 -15.82 -15.65
N SER A 95 1.28 -16.28 -14.67
CA SER A 95 -0.09 -15.83 -14.43
C SER A 95 -0.16 -14.34 -14.07
N LEU A 96 0.81 -13.84 -13.28
CA LEU A 96 0.84 -12.44 -12.86
C LEU A 96 1.24 -11.47 -13.96
N LYS A 97 2.05 -11.92 -14.92
CA LYS A 97 2.52 -11.08 -16.03
C LYS A 97 1.46 -10.88 -17.12
N ASN A 98 0.45 -11.72 -17.16
CA ASN A 98 -0.56 -11.69 -18.21
C ASN A 98 -1.18 -10.31 -18.34
N ASP A 99 -1.19 -9.74 -19.54
CA ASP A 99 -1.74 -8.42 -19.88
C ASP A 99 -1.07 -7.22 -19.16
N ARG A 100 0.13 -7.41 -18.58
CA ARG A 100 0.87 -6.34 -17.90
C ARG A 100 2.26 -6.20 -18.46
N TYR A 101 2.40 -5.42 -19.53
CA TYR A 101 3.67 -5.28 -20.25
C TYR A 101 4.78 -4.65 -19.42
N GLU A 102 4.51 -3.51 -18.81
CA GLU A 102 5.53 -2.78 -18.06
C GLU A 102 5.84 -3.44 -16.70
N LEU A 103 4.80 -3.74 -15.92
CA LEU A 103 4.97 -4.41 -14.64
C LEU A 103 5.52 -5.82 -14.79
N GLY A 104 5.08 -6.52 -15.83
CA GLY A 104 5.58 -7.87 -16.14
C GLY A 104 7.07 -7.88 -16.47
N GLY A 105 7.56 -6.87 -17.19
CA GLY A 105 8.98 -6.71 -17.46
C GLY A 105 9.83 -6.52 -16.21
N GLN A 106 9.30 -5.83 -15.22
CA GLN A 106 9.97 -5.69 -13.92
C GLN A 106 10.10 -7.02 -13.20
N LEU A 107 9.08 -7.87 -13.26
CA LEU A 107 9.12 -9.20 -12.66
C LEU A 107 10.19 -10.10 -13.29
N GLU A 108 10.40 -9.99 -14.59
CA GLU A 108 11.40 -10.80 -15.30
C GLU A 108 12.83 -10.55 -14.83
N GLN A 109 13.09 -9.33 -14.34
CA GLN A 109 14.40 -8.95 -13.84
C GLN A 109 14.63 -9.38 -12.38
N GLN A 110 13.58 -9.84 -11.71
CA GLN A 110 13.71 -10.30 -10.33
C GLN A 110 14.18 -11.74 -10.26
N ARG A 111 14.80 -12.07 -9.13
CA ARG A 111 15.18 -13.45 -8.84
C ARG A 111 13.95 -14.35 -8.85
N ASP A 112 14.17 -15.62 -9.16
CA ASP A 112 13.10 -16.59 -9.18
C ASP A 112 12.38 -16.65 -7.84
N PHE A 113 11.07 -16.52 -7.89
CA PHE A 113 10.18 -16.75 -6.78
C PHE A 113 9.09 -17.72 -7.26
N GLU A 114 8.64 -18.62 -6.39
CA GLU A 114 7.59 -19.57 -6.75
C GLU A 114 6.24 -18.87 -6.89
N LYS A 115 5.93 -17.98 -5.96
CA LYS A 115 4.67 -17.25 -5.93
C LYS A 115 4.91 -15.77 -5.67
N GLY A 116 4.29 -14.95 -6.48
CA GLY A 116 4.23 -13.52 -6.30
C GLY A 116 2.81 -13.06 -6.03
N THR A 117 2.64 -11.75 -5.86
CA THR A 117 1.35 -11.14 -5.54
C THR A 117 1.12 -9.92 -6.42
N LEU A 118 -0.05 -9.87 -7.06
CA LEU A 118 -0.57 -8.63 -7.62
C LEU A 118 -1.33 -7.91 -6.52
N LEU A 119 -0.86 -6.73 -6.15
CA LEU A 119 -1.57 -5.85 -5.24
C LEU A 119 -2.28 -4.78 -6.05
N THR A 120 -3.57 -4.59 -5.80
CA THR A 120 -4.36 -3.50 -6.36
C THR A 120 -4.77 -2.57 -5.22
N LEU A 121 -4.45 -1.28 -5.34
CA LEU A 121 -4.86 -0.26 -4.40
C LEU A 121 -5.98 0.58 -5.01
N HIS A 122 -7.08 0.73 -4.27
CA HIS A 122 -8.13 1.70 -4.56
C HIS A 122 -8.20 2.70 -3.41
N HIS A 123 -8.09 3.99 -3.74
CA HIS A 123 -8.32 5.07 -2.80
C HIS A 123 -9.49 5.88 -3.33
N ASP A 124 -10.67 5.57 -2.83
CA ASP A 124 -11.94 5.99 -3.38
C ASP A 124 -12.61 7.09 -2.56
N ASN A 125 -13.65 7.70 -3.14
CA ASN A 125 -14.49 8.71 -2.52
C ASN A 125 -13.82 10.08 -2.36
N TRP A 126 -12.86 10.40 -3.22
CA TRP A 126 -12.39 11.77 -3.36
C TRP A 126 -13.49 12.64 -3.97
N ARG A 127 -13.59 13.89 -3.52
CA ARG A 127 -14.65 14.80 -3.98
C ARG A 127 -14.33 15.42 -5.33
N GLU A 128 -13.09 15.84 -5.53
CA GLU A 128 -12.66 16.60 -6.71
C GLU A 128 -11.22 16.26 -7.11
N TYR A 129 -10.85 16.64 -8.33
CA TYR A 129 -9.48 16.59 -8.82
C TYR A 129 -8.75 17.84 -8.32
N THR A 130 -8.13 17.75 -7.16
CA THR A 130 -7.39 18.84 -6.53
C THR A 130 -5.88 18.62 -6.63
N ALA A 131 -5.09 19.59 -6.21
CA ALA A 131 -3.64 19.43 -6.08
C ALA A 131 -3.30 18.30 -5.08
N MET A 132 -4.05 18.21 -3.97
CA MET A 132 -3.90 17.13 -2.99
C MET A 132 -4.15 15.75 -3.62
N PHE A 133 -5.21 15.62 -4.40
CA PHE A 133 -5.52 14.38 -5.13
C PHE A 133 -4.35 13.96 -6.03
N ALA A 134 -3.84 14.92 -6.83
CA ALA A 134 -2.73 14.65 -7.76
C ALA A 134 -1.45 14.23 -7.01
N GLU A 135 -1.11 14.97 -5.96
CA GLU A 135 0.05 14.65 -5.12
C GLU A 135 -0.08 13.26 -4.47
N CYS A 136 -1.25 12.96 -3.91
CA CYS A 136 -1.48 11.67 -3.29
C CYS A 136 -1.41 10.51 -4.27
N SER A 137 -1.90 10.69 -5.49
CA SER A 137 -1.76 9.66 -6.53
C SER A 137 -0.29 9.39 -6.83
N TYR A 138 0.51 10.42 -6.97
CA TYR A 138 1.95 10.27 -7.21
C TYR A 138 2.67 9.62 -6.02
N THR A 139 2.40 10.08 -4.81
CA THR A 139 3.06 9.53 -3.62
C THR A 139 2.61 8.11 -3.32
N TRP A 140 1.38 7.74 -3.66
CA TRP A 140 0.95 6.34 -3.56
C TRP A 140 1.81 5.41 -4.41
N ALA A 141 2.15 5.82 -5.62
CA ALA A 141 3.05 5.02 -6.47
C ALA A 141 4.41 4.82 -5.79
N GLN A 142 4.94 5.86 -5.16
CA GLN A 142 6.21 5.79 -4.42
C GLN A 142 6.11 4.88 -3.19
N PHE A 143 5.04 5.00 -2.40
CA PHE A 143 4.82 4.17 -1.22
C PHE A 143 4.57 2.69 -1.58
N LEU A 144 3.87 2.44 -2.68
CA LEU A 144 3.69 1.06 -3.16
C LEU A 144 5.03 0.45 -3.60
N ARG A 145 5.92 1.26 -4.18
CA ARG A 145 7.30 0.81 -4.45
C ARG A 145 8.04 0.50 -3.16
N SER A 146 7.87 1.31 -2.11
CA SER A 146 8.44 1.06 -0.79
C SER A 146 7.94 -0.26 -0.21
N LEU A 147 6.65 -0.54 -0.31
CA LEU A 147 6.05 -1.81 0.11
C LEU A 147 6.66 -2.99 -0.67
N LYS A 148 6.78 -2.85 -1.99
CA LYS A 148 7.40 -3.87 -2.84
C LYS A 148 8.84 -4.16 -2.38
N LEU A 149 9.64 -3.13 -2.15
CA LEU A 149 11.01 -3.27 -1.64
C LEU A 149 11.03 -3.98 -0.28
N LEU A 150 10.17 -3.61 0.63
CA LEU A 150 10.08 -4.26 1.93
C LEU A 150 9.81 -5.76 1.80
N CYS A 151 8.83 -6.12 1.00
CA CYS A 151 8.44 -7.52 0.83
C CYS A 151 9.50 -8.36 0.13
N GLU A 152 10.21 -7.77 -0.83
CA GLU A 152 11.20 -8.48 -1.65
C GLU A 152 12.60 -8.49 -1.05
N THR A 153 12.99 -7.44 -0.31
CA THR A 153 14.37 -7.28 0.19
C THR A 153 14.47 -7.19 1.71
N GLY A 154 13.34 -7.02 2.40
CA GLY A 154 13.32 -6.83 3.85
C GLY A 154 13.48 -5.39 4.30
N LYS A 155 13.65 -4.44 3.37
CA LYS A 155 13.84 -3.03 3.71
C LYS A 155 13.06 -2.13 2.76
N GLY A 156 12.15 -1.32 3.32
CA GLY A 156 11.37 -0.34 2.58
C GLY A 156 11.97 1.06 2.60
N LEU A 157 11.25 2.01 2.01
CA LEU A 157 11.58 3.43 1.97
C LEU A 157 10.38 4.23 2.50
N PRO A 158 10.13 4.20 3.82
CA PRO A 158 8.99 4.90 4.37
C PRO A 158 9.15 6.43 4.32
N TYR A 159 8.08 7.15 4.61
CA TYR A 159 8.10 8.60 4.76
C TYR A 159 9.22 9.05 5.71
N PRO A 160 9.98 10.09 5.41
CA PRO A 160 9.87 10.98 4.24
C PRO A 160 10.78 10.59 3.06
N TYR A 161 11.24 9.36 2.98
CA TYR A 161 12.28 8.93 2.02
C TYR A 161 11.74 8.09 0.85
N GLN A 162 10.42 8.00 0.69
CA GLN A 162 9.80 7.19 -0.36
C GLN A 162 10.20 7.59 -1.79
N HIS A 163 10.66 8.82 -1.97
CA HIS A 163 11.12 9.32 -3.26
C HIS A 163 12.54 8.86 -3.67
N ARG A 164 13.30 8.32 -2.74
CA ARG A 164 14.68 7.88 -3.00
C ARG A 164 14.70 6.64 -3.89
N THR A 165 15.77 6.48 -4.66
CA THR A 165 15.94 5.33 -5.54
C THR A 165 16.52 4.11 -4.80
N ASN A 166 17.30 4.34 -3.74
CA ASN A 166 17.88 3.28 -2.92
C ASN A 166 17.58 3.48 -1.45
N PRO A 167 17.38 2.40 -0.73
CA PRO A 167 17.19 2.44 0.72
C PRO A 167 18.39 2.99 1.49
#